data_d229c4bf2a2f57df1594cf97339819c8
#
_entry.id   d229c4bf2a2f57df1594cf97339819c8
#
_cell.length_a   1.000
_cell.length_b   1.000
_cell.length_c   1.000
_cell.angle_alpha   90.00
_cell.angle_beta   90.00
_cell.angle_gamma   90.00
#
_symmetry.space_group_name_H-M   'P 1'
#
loop_
_entity.id
_entity.type
_entity.pdbx_description
1 polymer ?
#
loop_
_entity_poly.entity_id
_entity_poly.type
_entity_poly.pdbx_seq_one_letter_code
_entity_poly.pdbx_strand_id
1 'polypeptide(L)'
;MSNKFLLCALAMVTLVLSGVTAGAKSEDLSVMSFNLRGKEVDESGDFSWASRKKGCLKAIKKYDPDIIFLQEAFAYHKADLMNEFKKHMLVDRSSKPGIVDPEVRNNENPIMFRADRYELLDYGSFLFSESRNAIWVKLRYKKSGVIFFCFNTQFDEDESSLRRSSELMADKVKEIAGDDAVIFIGGDFSMSAADRAISPLTSYVKDANYSLKKPDTRASFNGFGKPGNSPLWPDHILVRNAKAESFEVVDSKKFGPKYISDHYPVFAEFEIRIPKGK
;
A
#
# COMPACT_ATOMS: atom_id res chain seq x y z
N MET A 1 39.07 6.67 -83.03
CA MET A 1 39.53 6.07 -81.74
C MET A 1 38.82 6.77 -80.61
N SER A 2 37.83 6.13 -80.03
CA SER A 2 36.95 6.75 -78.98
C SER A 2 37.13 5.97 -77.71
N ASN A 3 37.74 6.60 -76.72
CA ASN A 3 37.82 6.08 -75.34
C ASN A 3 36.58 6.37 -74.57
N LYS A 4 35.81 5.36 -74.21
CA LYS A 4 34.71 5.43 -73.27
C LYS A 4 35.24 5.16 -71.85
N PHE A 5 35.28 6.18 -71.01
CA PHE A 5 35.50 6.00 -69.56
C PHE A 5 34.23 5.49 -68.93
N LEU A 6 34.29 4.35 -68.26
CA LEU A 6 33.21 3.77 -67.44
C LEU A 6 33.42 4.23 -66.02
N LEU A 7 32.52 5.12 -65.53
CA LEU A 7 32.47 5.56 -64.13
C LEU A 7 31.70 4.48 -63.34
N CYS A 8 32.35 3.75 -62.47
CA CYS A 8 31.72 2.92 -61.44
C CYS A 8 31.35 3.85 -60.25
N ALA A 9 30.07 4.08 -60.05
CA ALA A 9 29.56 4.73 -58.86
C ALA A 9 29.41 3.68 -57.74
N LEU A 10 30.25 3.78 -56.71
CA LEU A 10 30.17 2.95 -55.50
C LEU A 10 29.11 3.56 -54.60
N ALA A 11 27.92 2.96 -54.51
CA ALA A 11 26.89 3.33 -53.57
C ALA A 11 27.24 2.77 -52.17
N MET A 12 27.69 3.63 -51.27
CA MET A 12 27.92 3.28 -49.88
C MET A 12 26.57 3.24 -49.17
N VAL A 13 26.03 2.07 -48.87
CA VAL A 13 24.84 1.85 -48.04
C VAL A 13 25.28 1.97 -46.60
N THR A 14 25.05 3.13 -46.00
CA THR A 14 25.17 3.36 -44.54
C THR A 14 24.00 2.68 -43.86
N LEU A 15 24.24 1.51 -43.26
CA LEU A 15 23.31 0.83 -42.38
C LEU A 15 23.22 1.62 -41.06
N VAL A 16 22.20 2.47 -40.90
CA VAL A 16 21.89 3.10 -39.62
C VAL A 16 21.27 2.03 -38.75
N LEU A 17 22.07 1.40 -37.91
CA LEU A 17 21.57 0.59 -36.77
C LEU A 17 20.93 1.54 -35.79
N SER A 18 19.62 1.74 -35.92
CA SER A 18 18.80 2.32 -34.85
C SER A 18 18.79 1.32 -33.68
N GLY A 19 19.71 1.53 -32.75
CA GLY A 19 19.73 0.83 -31.49
C GLY A 19 18.42 1.14 -30.73
N VAL A 20 17.47 0.25 -30.82
CA VAL A 20 16.33 0.24 -29.91
C VAL A 20 16.90 -0.06 -28.53
N THR A 21 17.15 0.97 -27.74
CA THR A 21 17.41 0.81 -26.31
C THR A 21 16.16 0.20 -25.72
N ALA A 22 16.21 -1.12 -25.48
CA ALA A 22 15.16 -1.78 -24.70
C ALA A 22 15.06 -1.06 -23.36
N GLY A 23 14.01 -0.24 -23.17
CA GLY A 23 13.73 0.45 -21.93
C GLY A 23 13.75 -0.57 -20.79
N ALA A 24 14.19 -0.16 -19.60
CA ALA A 24 14.08 -1.00 -18.42
C ALA A 24 12.61 -1.40 -18.26
N LYS A 25 12.34 -2.70 -18.17
CA LYS A 25 10.98 -3.16 -17.88
C LYS A 25 10.58 -2.70 -16.50
N SER A 26 9.35 -2.23 -16.34
CA SER A 26 8.77 -1.86 -15.05
C SER A 26 7.41 -2.53 -14.90
N GLU A 27 6.94 -2.60 -13.67
CA GLU A 27 5.60 -3.05 -13.30
C GLU A 27 4.94 -1.96 -12.48
N ASP A 28 3.67 -1.71 -12.76
CA ASP A 28 2.84 -0.80 -12.01
C ASP A 28 2.16 -1.55 -10.87
N LEU A 29 2.10 -0.92 -9.71
CA LEU A 29 1.46 -1.46 -8.52
C LEU A 29 0.70 -0.34 -7.80
N SER A 30 -0.55 -0.62 -7.43
CA SER A 30 -1.39 0.30 -6.67
C SER A 30 -1.65 -0.19 -5.26
N VAL A 31 -1.58 0.74 -4.30
CA VAL A 31 -1.73 0.47 -2.87
C VAL A 31 -2.75 1.41 -2.26
N MET A 32 -3.62 0.87 -1.42
CA MET A 32 -4.55 1.64 -0.59
C MET A 32 -4.28 1.34 0.88
N SER A 33 -4.24 2.36 1.75
CA SER A 33 -4.34 2.19 3.20
C SER A 33 -5.66 2.76 3.68
N PHE A 34 -6.39 1.99 4.49
CA PHE A 34 -7.74 2.36 4.90
C PHE A 34 -8.07 1.85 6.30
N ASN A 35 -8.10 2.77 7.28
CA ASN A 35 -8.68 2.50 8.59
C ASN A 35 -10.21 2.45 8.46
N LEU A 36 -10.81 1.28 8.74
CA LEU A 36 -12.24 1.01 8.56
C LEU A 36 -13.10 1.50 9.71
N ARG A 37 -12.48 1.99 10.78
CA ARG A 37 -13.17 2.34 12.03
C ARG A 37 -13.99 1.16 12.54
N GLY A 38 -13.31 0.22 13.15
CA GLY A 38 -13.92 -0.93 13.80
C GLY A 38 -14.10 -0.73 15.30
N LYS A 39 -15.13 -1.32 15.86
CA LYS A 39 -15.33 -1.45 17.31
C LYS A 39 -15.73 -2.86 17.63
N GLU A 40 -15.44 -3.31 18.85
CA GLU A 40 -15.83 -4.64 19.34
C GLU A 40 -17.35 -4.85 19.23
N VAL A 41 -18.11 -3.80 19.57
CA VAL A 41 -19.55 -3.71 19.30
C VAL A 41 -19.74 -2.62 18.26
N ASP A 42 -20.33 -2.98 17.11
CA ASP A 42 -20.57 -2.04 16.02
C ASP A 42 -21.42 -0.83 16.52
N GLU A 43 -21.04 0.33 16.06
CA GLU A 43 -21.77 1.56 16.41
C GLU A 43 -23.17 1.55 15.79
N SER A 44 -24.11 2.25 16.39
CA SER A 44 -25.44 2.45 15.85
C SER A 44 -25.55 3.70 14.97
N GLY A 45 -26.61 3.78 14.18
CA GLY A 45 -26.92 4.95 13.35
C GLY A 45 -25.95 5.11 12.16
N ASP A 46 -25.68 6.35 11.80
CA ASP A 46 -24.91 6.70 10.59
C ASP A 46 -23.44 6.27 10.63
N PHE A 47 -22.91 6.01 11.82
CA PHE A 47 -21.51 5.59 12.00
C PHE A 47 -21.34 4.07 12.04
N SER A 48 -22.44 3.31 12.10
CA SER A 48 -22.38 1.85 12.07
C SER A 48 -21.74 1.33 10.76
N TRP A 49 -21.11 0.16 10.84
CA TRP A 49 -20.62 -0.51 9.63
C TRP A 49 -21.73 -0.75 8.61
N ALA A 50 -22.90 -1.14 9.05
CA ALA A 50 -24.06 -1.37 8.18
C ALA A 50 -24.38 -0.13 7.32
N SER A 51 -24.30 1.07 7.91
CA SER A 51 -24.54 2.34 7.19
C SER A 51 -23.38 2.72 6.26
N ARG A 52 -22.13 2.41 6.62
CA ARG A 52 -20.91 2.83 5.91
C ARG A 52 -20.41 1.81 4.87
N LYS A 53 -20.68 0.52 5.08
CA LYS A 53 -20.20 -0.60 4.28
C LYS A 53 -20.30 -0.37 2.77
N LYS A 54 -21.46 0.02 2.27
CA LYS A 54 -21.68 0.24 0.83
C LYS A 54 -20.72 1.30 0.26
N GLY A 55 -20.45 2.34 1.03
CA GLY A 55 -19.51 3.40 0.64
C GLY A 55 -18.06 2.90 0.61
N CYS A 56 -17.63 2.17 1.65
CA CYS A 56 -16.31 1.56 1.71
C CYS A 56 -16.06 0.62 0.51
N LEU A 57 -16.99 -0.29 0.25
CA LEU A 57 -16.90 -1.23 -0.88
C LEU A 57 -16.85 -0.51 -2.24
N LYS A 58 -17.63 0.57 -2.40
CA LYS A 58 -17.59 1.39 -3.62
C LYS A 58 -16.26 2.11 -3.80
N ALA A 59 -15.68 2.64 -2.72
CA ALA A 59 -14.38 3.29 -2.77
C ALA A 59 -13.30 2.30 -3.23
N ILE A 60 -13.22 1.14 -2.59
CA ILE A 60 -12.27 0.09 -2.97
C ILE A 60 -12.47 -0.34 -4.43
N LYS A 61 -13.72 -0.59 -4.87
CA LYS A 61 -14.02 -0.94 -6.27
C LYS A 61 -13.61 0.12 -7.27
N LYS A 62 -13.77 1.40 -6.92
CA LYS A 62 -13.46 2.50 -7.84
C LYS A 62 -11.97 2.64 -8.08
N TYR A 63 -11.17 2.45 -7.04
CA TYR A 63 -9.71 2.55 -7.11
C TYR A 63 -9.06 1.23 -7.54
N ASP A 64 -9.72 0.09 -7.33
CA ASP A 64 -9.29 -1.28 -7.67
C ASP A 64 -7.83 -1.56 -7.30
N PRO A 65 -7.40 -1.28 -6.04
CA PRO A 65 -6.01 -1.38 -5.65
C PRO A 65 -5.51 -2.82 -5.69
N ASP A 66 -4.22 -2.98 -6.02
CA ASP A 66 -3.56 -4.28 -5.98
C ASP A 66 -3.37 -4.80 -4.57
N ILE A 67 -3.01 -3.90 -3.66
CA ILE A 67 -2.76 -4.16 -2.24
C ILE A 67 -3.61 -3.21 -1.40
N ILE A 68 -4.23 -3.72 -0.36
CA ILE A 68 -5.03 -2.95 0.58
C ILE A 68 -4.54 -3.24 1.99
N PHE A 69 -4.06 -2.22 2.66
CA PHE A 69 -3.73 -2.21 4.07
C PHE A 69 -4.97 -1.76 4.85
N LEU A 70 -5.50 -2.63 5.67
CA LEU A 70 -6.70 -2.35 6.45
C LEU A 70 -6.33 -2.20 7.92
N GLN A 71 -6.92 -1.23 8.60
CA GLN A 71 -6.79 -1.09 10.04
C GLN A 71 -8.18 -1.14 10.67
N GLU A 72 -8.23 -1.53 11.94
CA GLU A 72 -9.47 -1.71 12.69
C GLU A 72 -10.47 -2.68 12.01
N ALA A 73 -9.95 -3.69 11.34
CA ALA A 73 -10.77 -4.65 10.60
C ALA A 73 -11.20 -5.82 11.46
N PHE A 74 -12.37 -5.73 12.08
CA PHE A 74 -13.03 -6.82 12.80
C PHE A 74 -13.54 -7.92 11.85
N ALA A 75 -13.93 -9.06 12.40
CA ALA A 75 -14.39 -10.22 11.63
C ALA A 75 -15.53 -9.88 10.64
N TYR A 76 -16.47 -9.03 11.04
CA TYR A 76 -17.58 -8.62 10.17
C TYR A 76 -17.13 -7.77 8.98
N HIS A 77 -16.11 -6.90 9.15
CA HIS A 77 -15.51 -6.17 8.02
C HIS A 77 -14.83 -7.13 7.05
N LYS A 78 -13.99 -8.03 7.60
CA LYS A 78 -13.23 -9.03 6.81
C LYS A 78 -14.18 -9.93 6.02
N ALA A 79 -15.26 -10.41 6.64
CA ALA A 79 -16.27 -11.25 6.00
C ALA A 79 -16.95 -10.54 4.82
N ASP A 80 -17.40 -9.30 5.02
CA ASP A 80 -18.04 -8.51 3.95
C ASP A 80 -17.08 -8.21 2.80
N LEU A 81 -15.81 -7.85 3.10
CA LEU A 81 -14.79 -7.61 2.09
C LEU A 81 -14.49 -8.88 1.27
N MET A 82 -14.26 -10.02 1.92
CA MET A 82 -13.97 -11.28 1.23
C MET A 82 -15.20 -11.83 0.47
N ASN A 83 -16.40 -11.49 0.92
CA ASN A 83 -17.61 -11.78 0.17
C ASN A 83 -17.74 -10.96 -1.11
N GLU A 84 -17.29 -9.71 -1.12
CA GLU A 84 -17.37 -8.78 -2.25
C GLU A 84 -16.21 -8.97 -3.24
N PHE A 85 -14.98 -9.14 -2.74
CA PHE A 85 -13.76 -9.13 -3.55
C PHE A 85 -13.20 -10.55 -3.78
N LYS A 86 -13.88 -11.36 -4.59
CA LYS A 86 -13.59 -12.79 -4.82
C LYS A 86 -12.21 -13.09 -5.43
N LYS A 87 -11.56 -12.09 -6.05
CA LYS A 87 -10.21 -12.21 -6.62
C LYS A 87 -9.10 -11.86 -5.64
N HIS A 88 -9.48 -11.46 -4.42
CA HIS A 88 -8.51 -11.08 -3.40
C HIS A 88 -8.30 -12.21 -2.38
N MET A 89 -7.16 -12.17 -1.74
CA MET A 89 -6.83 -12.95 -0.54
C MET A 89 -6.56 -11.99 0.60
N LEU A 90 -7.01 -12.33 1.78
CA LEU A 90 -6.77 -11.60 3.01
C LEU A 90 -5.83 -12.41 3.89
N VAL A 91 -4.84 -11.74 4.46
CA VAL A 91 -3.90 -12.30 5.44
C VAL A 91 -4.00 -11.49 6.71
N ASP A 92 -4.30 -12.14 7.81
CA ASP A 92 -4.31 -11.58 9.15
C ASP A 92 -3.47 -12.46 10.12
N ARG A 93 -3.40 -12.03 11.38
CA ARG A 93 -2.60 -12.74 12.39
C ARG A 93 -3.31 -14.01 12.93
N SER A 94 -4.61 -13.99 12.95
CA SER A 94 -5.44 -14.96 13.70
C SER A 94 -5.95 -16.12 12.84
N SER A 95 -5.84 -16.01 11.52
CA SER A 95 -6.39 -17.01 10.59
C SER A 95 -5.38 -17.43 9.53
N LYS A 96 -5.61 -18.60 8.94
CA LYS A 96 -4.87 -18.96 7.73
C LYS A 96 -5.21 -18.02 6.58
N PRO A 97 -4.26 -17.72 5.67
CA PRO A 97 -4.51 -16.86 4.54
C PRO A 97 -5.77 -17.24 3.76
N GLY A 98 -6.60 -16.24 3.46
CA GLY A 98 -7.86 -16.41 2.74
C GLY A 98 -9.03 -16.92 3.59
N ILE A 99 -8.81 -17.20 4.87
CA ILE A 99 -9.86 -17.64 5.82
C ILE A 99 -10.18 -16.46 6.74
N VAL A 100 -11.45 -16.17 6.91
CA VAL A 100 -11.96 -15.24 7.91
C VAL A 100 -12.59 -16.07 9.03
N ASP A 101 -11.97 -16.02 10.21
CA ASP A 101 -12.54 -16.69 11.38
C ASP A 101 -13.55 -15.74 12.05
N PRO A 102 -14.85 -16.08 12.08
CA PRO A 102 -15.88 -15.22 12.67
C PRO A 102 -15.79 -15.15 14.21
N GLU A 103 -15.10 -16.09 14.87
CA GLU A 103 -14.93 -16.10 16.31
C GLU A 103 -13.81 -15.17 16.77
N VAL A 104 -12.91 -14.76 15.86
CA VAL A 104 -11.84 -13.82 16.16
C VAL A 104 -12.40 -12.41 16.20
N ARG A 105 -12.61 -11.90 17.39
CA ARG A 105 -13.16 -10.54 17.64
C ARG A 105 -12.10 -9.46 17.76
N ASN A 106 -10.85 -9.80 17.56
CA ASN A 106 -9.75 -8.84 17.71
C ASN A 106 -9.73 -7.83 16.57
N ASN A 107 -9.40 -6.61 16.95
CA ASN A 107 -9.03 -5.56 16.01
C ASN A 107 -7.70 -5.94 15.35
N GLU A 108 -7.70 -6.12 14.04
CA GLU A 108 -6.53 -6.54 13.31
C GLU A 108 -6.21 -5.59 12.15
N ASN A 109 -4.97 -5.68 11.70
CA ASN A 109 -4.45 -4.91 10.59
C ASN A 109 -4.17 -5.82 9.39
N PRO A 110 -5.19 -6.48 8.79
CA PRO A 110 -4.98 -7.42 7.72
C PRO A 110 -4.47 -6.74 6.45
N ILE A 111 -3.76 -7.54 5.64
CA ILE A 111 -3.38 -7.18 4.28
C ILE A 111 -4.30 -7.95 3.33
N MET A 112 -4.97 -7.23 2.41
CA MET A 112 -5.73 -7.82 1.33
C MET A 112 -5.04 -7.52 0.00
N PHE A 113 -4.91 -8.51 -0.89
CA PHE A 113 -4.21 -8.36 -2.17
C PHE A 113 -4.88 -9.14 -3.29
N ARG A 114 -4.65 -8.74 -4.54
CA ARG A 114 -5.15 -9.38 -5.76
C ARG A 114 -4.50 -10.76 -5.94
N ALA A 115 -5.15 -11.84 -5.47
CA ALA A 115 -4.66 -13.21 -5.61
C ALA A 115 -4.65 -13.71 -7.08
N ASP A 116 -5.40 -13.07 -7.96
CA ASP A 116 -5.33 -13.35 -9.41
C ASP A 116 -4.03 -12.79 -10.03
N ARG A 117 -3.41 -11.74 -9.46
CA ARG A 117 -2.16 -11.11 -9.95
C ARG A 117 -0.92 -11.55 -9.18
N TYR A 118 -1.06 -11.79 -7.88
CA TYR A 118 0.06 -12.05 -6.97
C TYR A 118 -0.04 -13.43 -6.33
N GLU A 119 1.12 -14.04 -6.11
CA GLU A 119 1.30 -15.29 -5.38
C GLU A 119 1.85 -14.96 -4.00
N LEU A 120 1.24 -15.51 -2.95
CA LEU A 120 1.74 -15.43 -1.59
C LEU A 120 2.89 -16.41 -1.42
N LEU A 121 4.09 -15.91 -1.11
CA LEU A 121 5.28 -16.73 -0.89
C LEU A 121 5.52 -16.99 0.59
N ASP A 122 5.25 -15.97 1.43
CA ASP A 122 5.47 -16.03 2.86
C ASP A 122 4.65 -14.95 3.58
N TYR A 123 4.41 -15.11 4.86
CA TYR A 123 3.68 -14.14 5.68
C TYR A 123 3.98 -14.33 7.17
N GLY A 124 3.69 -13.30 7.94
CA GLY A 124 3.83 -13.35 9.40
C GLY A 124 3.38 -12.08 10.07
N SER A 125 3.66 -12.01 11.36
CA SER A 125 3.35 -10.86 12.19
C SER A 125 4.37 -10.69 13.31
N PHE A 126 4.43 -9.47 13.87
CA PHE A 126 5.17 -9.18 15.09
C PHE A 126 4.42 -8.14 15.92
N LEU A 127 4.69 -8.13 17.23
CA LEU A 127 4.02 -7.27 18.19
C LEU A 127 4.87 -6.05 18.53
N PHE A 128 4.24 -4.89 18.69
CA PHE A 128 4.83 -3.71 19.33
C PHE A 128 4.48 -3.66 20.82
N SER A 129 3.26 -4.10 21.15
CA SER A 129 2.69 -4.20 22.49
C SER A 129 1.67 -5.35 22.53
N GLU A 130 0.98 -5.53 23.64
CA GLU A 130 -0.10 -6.53 23.74
C GLU A 130 -1.26 -6.27 22.76
N SER A 131 -1.51 -4.97 22.44
CA SER A 131 -2.64 -4.53 21.63
C SER A 131 -2.26 -4.12 20.19
N ARG A 132 -0.98 -3.96 19.87
CA ARG A 132 -0.50 -3.43 18.59
C ARG A 132 0.46 -4.38 17.91
N ASN A 133 0.25 -4.54 16.63
CA ASN A 133 1.03 -5.47 15.79
C ASN A 133 1.24 -4.92 14.39
N ALA A 134 2.19 -5.53 13.68
CA ALA A 134 2.27 -5.46 12.23
C ALA A 134 2.06 -6.84 11.64
N ILE A 135 1.42 -6.88 10.48
CA ILE A 135 1.28 -8.05 9.62
C ILE A 135 2.12 -7.80 8.37
N TRP A 136 2.77 -8.83 7.87
CA TRP A 136 3.52 -8.75 6.63
C TRP A 136 3.26 -9.91 5.70
N VAL A 137 3.42 -9.64 4.40
CA VAL A 137 3.36 -10.65 3.33
C VAL A 137 4.53 -10.46 2.37
N LYS A 138 5.05 -11.56 1.87
CA LYS A 138 6.00 -11.62 0.74
C LYS A 138 5.24 -12.09 -0.48
N LEU A 139 5.20 -11.27 -1.51
CA LEU A 139 4.41 -11.50 -2.71
C LEU A 139 5.31 -11.62 -3.94
N ARG A 140 4.88 -12.42 -4.90
CA ARG A 140 5.45 -12.49 -6.25
C ARG A 140 4.42 -12.03 -7.28
N TYR A 141 4.77 -11.07 -8.12
CA TYR A 141 3.94 -10.74 -9.26
C TYR A 141 4.03 -11.88 -10.30
N LYS A 142 2.90 -12.56 -10.56
CA LYS A 142 2.83 -13.78 -11.37
C LYS A 142 3.35 -13.59 -12.81
N LYS A 143 3.15 -12.38 -13.37
CA LYS A 143 3.51 -12.06 -14.75
C LYS A 143 5.03 -11.87 -14.94
N SER A 144 5.67 -11.12 -14.05
CA SER A 144 7.08 -10.73 -14.18
C SER A 144 8.03 -11.46 -13.24
N GLY A 145 7.50 -12.13 -12.21
CA GLY A 145 8.30 -12.77 -11.17
C GLY A 145 8.89 -11.81 -10.14
N VAL A 146 8.60 -10.52 -10.23
CA VAL A 146 9.06 -9.52 -9.24
C VAL A 146 8.55 -9.89 -7.86
N ILE A 147 9.47 -9.90 -6.88
CA ILE A 147 9.16 -10.18 -5.47
C ILE A 147 9.24 -8.88 -4.69
N PHE A 148 8.26 -8.67 -3.81
CA PHE A 148 8.20 -7.53 -2.92
C PHE A 148 7.55 -7.89 -1.59
N PHE A 149 7.75 -7.03 -0.60
CA PHE A 149 7.17 -7.18 0.73
C PHE A 149 6.17 -6.07 1.02
N CYS A 150 5.11 -6.45 1.72
CA CYS A 150 4.12 -5.51 2.22
C CYS A 150 4.00 -5.68 3.72
N PHE A 151 3.91 -4.55 4.44
CA PHE A 151 3.72 -4.50 5.89
C PHE A 151 2.55 -3.58 6.20
N ASN A 152 1.69 -3.99 7.12
CA ASN A 152 0.56 -3.18 7.57
C ASN A 152 0.55 -3.08 9.10
N THR A 153 0.23 -1.90 9.62
CA THR A 153 0.24 -1.64 11.05
C THR A 153 -0.79 -0.58 11.47
N GLN A 154 -1.04 -0.51 12.78
CA GLN A 154 -1.61 0.63 13.46
C GLN A 154 -0.81 0.87 14.73
N PHE A 155 -0.29 2.10 14.92
CA PHE A 155 0.46 2.46 16.11
C PHE A 155 -0.47 2.92 17.25
N ASP A 156 0.04 2.95 18.48
CA ASP A 156 -0.61 3.60 19.59
C ASP A 156 -0.52 5.13 19.44
N GLU A 157 -1.39 5.86 20.12
CA GLU A 157 -1.39 7.34 20.09
C GLU A 157 -0.44 7.94 21.14
N ASP A 158 0.12 7.12 22.04
CA ASP A 158 1.01 7.57 23.11
C ASP A 158 2.41 7.92 22.55
N GLU A 159 2.86 9.15 22.77
CA GLU A 159 4.11 9.70 22.25
C GLU A 159 5.33 8.82 22.58
N SER A 160 5.38 8.25 23.79
CA SER A 160 6.48 7.39 24.22
C SER A 160 6.51 6.06 23.45
N SER A 161 5.36 5.58 23.00
CA SER A 161 5.18 4.35 22.22
C SER A 161 5.45 4.57 20.73
N LEU A 162 5.11 5.74 20.18
CA LEU A 162 5.26 6.05 18.76
C LEU A 162 6.70 5.86 18.27
N ARG A 163 7.67 6.44 19.00
CA ARG A 163 9.09 6.32 18.63
C ARG A 163 9.59 4.87 18.71
N ARG A 164 9.26 4.16 19.79
CA ARG A 164 9.66 2.74 19.96
C ARG A 164 9.04 1.86 18.88
N SER A 165 7.78 2.10 18.54
CA SER A 165 7.11 1.38 17.45
C SER A 165 7.77 1.64 16.10
N SER A 166 8.19 2.89 15.84
CA SER A 166 8.93 3.24 14.62
C SER A 166 10.30 2.58 14.54
N GLU A 167 11.04 2.53 15.65
CA GLU A 167 12.35 1.86 15.76
C GLU A 167 12.18 0.35 15.52
N LEU A 168 11.27 -0.30 16.26
CA LEU A 168 11.01 -1.73 16.10
C LEU A 168 10.51 -2.08 14.69
N MET A 169 9.64 -1.24 14.10
CA MET A 169 9.16 -1.45 12.73
C MET A 169 10.32 -1.40 11.74
N ALA A 170 11.21 -0.40 11.84
CA ALA A 170 12.38 -0.28 10.97
C ALA A 170 13.31 -1.50 11.07
N ASP A 171 13.60 -1.94 12.29
CA ASP A 171 14.45 -3.11 12.54
C ASP A 171 13.83 -4.40 11.99
N LYS A 172 12.54 -4.63 12.25
CA LYS A 172 11.83 -5.82 11.76
C LYS A 172 11.66 -5.83 10.25
N VAL A 173 11.37 -4.71 9.64
CA VAL A 173 11.28 -4.60 8.17
C VAL A 173 12.63 -4.94 7.54
N LYS A 174 13.73 -4.42 8.10
CA LYS A 174 15.08 -4.72 7.63
C LYS A 174 15.47 -6.18 7.85
N GLU A 175 15.14 -6.76 9.00
CA GLU A 175 15.37 -8.18 9.32
C GLU A 175 14.65 -9.11 8.35
N ILE A 176 13.37 -8.83 8.06
CA ILE A 176 12.50 -9.70 7.27
C ILE A 176 12.75 -9.55 5.76
N ALA A 177 12.88 -8.32 5.27
CA ALA A 177 12.95 -8.05 3.83
C ALA A 177 14.37 -7.84 3.30
N GLY A 178 15.29 -7.33 4.14
CA GLY A 178 16.63 -6.94 3.71
C GLY A 178 16.70 -5.61 2.96
N ASP A 179 17.92 -5.15 2.68
CA ASP A 179 18.15 -3.81 2.12
C ASP A 179 17.79 -3.67 0.63
N ASP A 180 17.84 -4.75 -0.12
CA ASP A 180 17.65 -4.74 -1.59
C ASP A 180 16.19 -5.01 -2.02
N ALA A 181 15.32 -5.37 -1.08
CA ALA A 181 13.93 -5.68 -1.38
C ALA A 181 13.11 -4.45 -1.78
N VAL A 182 12.13 -4.66 -2.62
CA VAL A 182 11.03 -3.71 -2.82
C VAL A 182 10.07 -3.86 -1.65
N ILE A 183 9.79 -2.76 -0.96
CA ILE A 183 9.03 -2.76 0.28
C ILE A 183 7.93 -1.70 0.22
N PHE A 184 6.74 -2.08 0.62
CA PHE A 184 5.60 -1.19 0.87
C PHE A 184 5.14 -1.35 2.31
N ILE A 185 4.98 -0.24 3.02
CA ILE A 185 4.47 -0.22 4.40
C ILE A 185 3.27 0.71 4.43
N GLY A 186 2.12 0.22 4.84
CA GLY A 186 0.94 1.06 5.05
C GLY A 186 0.47 0.99 6.48
N GLY A 187 -0.34 1.96 6.85
CA GLY A 187 -0.94 1.94 8.16
C GLY A 187 -1.45 3.29 8.64
N ASP A 188 -2.08 3.21 9.80
CA ASP A 188 -2.38 4.32 10.67
C ASP A 188 -1.26 4.44 11.70
N PHE A 189 -0.39 5.42 11.50
CA PHE A 189 0.78 5.64 12.37
C PHE A 189 0.49 6.56 13.54
N SER A 190 -0.75 7.05 13.67
CA SER A 190 -1.17 8.00 14.71
C SER A 190 -0.31 9.27 14.81
N MET A 191 0.46 9.59 13.77
CA MET A 191 1.33 10.77 13.70
C MET A 191 1.52 11.23 12.25
N SER A 192 1.96 12.47 12.07
CA SER A 192 2.29 12.99 10.74
C SER A 192 3.70 12.57 10.29
N ALA A 193 3.96 12.60 8.98
CA ALA A 193 5.29 12.33 8.45
C ALA A 193 6.37 13.36 8.90
N ALA A 194 5.95 14.51 9.41
CA ALA A 194 6.85 15.53 9.97
C ALA A 194 7.19 15.28 11.44
N ASP A 195 6.53 14.32 12.10
CA ASP A 195 6.81 13.98 13.48
C ASP A 195 8.18 13.33 13.61
N ARG A 196 8.92 13.73 14.67
CA ARG A 196 10.25 13.15 14.92
C ARG A 196 10.20 11.68 15.34
N ALA A 197 9.07 11.22 15.85
CA ALA A 197 8.91 9.83 16.26
C ALA A 197 8.93 8.87 15.08
N ILE A 198 8.51 9.28 13.86
CA ILE A 198 8.55 8.43 12.66
C ILE A 198 9.96 8.35 12.03
N SER A 199 10.88 9.23 12.42
CA SER A 199 12.20 9.34 11.77
C SER A 199 13.04 8.06 11.73
N PRO A 200 13.01 7.16 12.74
CA PRO A 200 13.72 5.87 12.62
C PRO A 200 13.25 5.05 11.41
N LEU A 201 11.95 5.03 11.17
CA LEU A 201 11.36 4.30 10.04
C LEU A 201 11.62 5.04 8.71
N THR A 202 11.41 6.35 8.65
CA THR A 202 11.58 7.13 7.41
C THR A 202 13.04 7.35 7.02
N SER A 203 13.99 7.05 7.89
CA SER A 203 15.41 6.96 7.51
C SER A 203 15.71 5.73 6.64
N TYR A 204 14.87 4.68 6.73
CA TYR A 204 15.03 3.44 5.98
C TYR A 204 14.10 3.36 4.75
N VAL A 205 12.88 3.88 4.86
CA VAL A 205 11.87 3.95 3.78
C VAL A 205 11.43 5.39 3.55
N LYS A 206 10.86 5.70 2.40
CA LYS A 206 10.37 7.04 2.07
C LYS A 206 8.84 7.09 2.14
N ASP A 207 8.30 8.20 2.62
CA ASP A 207 6.87 8.45 2.50
C ASP A 207 6.52 8.72 1.02
N ALA A 208 5.53 7.99 0.49
CA ALA A 208 5.11 8.07 -0.90
C ALA A 208 4.61 9.48 -1.25
N ASN A 209 3.77 10.07 -0.39
CA ASN A 209 3.21 11.40 -0.60
C ASN A 209 4.31 12.47 -0.68
N TYR A 210 5.19 12.48 0.32
CA TYR A 210 6.26 13.50 0.39
C TYR A 210 7.43 13.23 -0.58
N SER A 211 7.43 12.10 -1.28
CA SER A 211 8.34 11.82 -2.40
C SER A 211 7.93 12.52 -3.69
N LEU A 212 6.70 13.00 -3.78
CA LEU A 212 6.14 13.66 -4.96
C LEU A 212 6.49 15.13 -4.99
N LYS A 213 6.58 15.68 -6.20
CA LYS A 213 6.78 17.15 -6.40
C LYS A 213 5.64 18.00 -5.85
N LYS A 214 4.43 17.43 -5.81
CA LYS A 214 3.20 18.07 -5.30
C LYS A 214 2.50 17.08 -4.38
N PRO A 215 2.84 17.08 -3.09
CA PRO A 215 2.15 16.22 -2.12
C PRO A 215 0.68 16.62 -1.95
N ASP A 216 -0.16 15.63 -1.66
CA ASP A 216 -1.53 15.88 -1.23
C ASP A 216 -1.50 16.38 0.23
N THR A 217 -2.08 17.54 0.49
CA THR A 217 -2.08 18.18 1.82
C THR A 217 -3.40 18.01 2.55
N ARG A 218 -4.35 17.26 1.98
CA ARG A 218 -5.64 16.98 2.63
C ARG A 218 -5.42 16.06 3.84
N ALA A 219 -6.17 16.34 4.91
CA ALA A 219 -6.16 15.49 6.10
C ALA A 219 -6.72 14.10 5.77
N SER A 220 -6.08 13.04 6.27
CA SER A 220 -6.61 11.68 6.16
C SER A 220 -7.53 11.32 7.34
N PHE A 221 -7.37 11.90 8.52
CA PHE A 221 -8.29 11.76 9.63
C PHE A 221 -9.37 12.86 9.59
N ASN A 222 -10.63 12.46 9.74
CA ASN A 222 -11.78 13.39 9.72
C ASN A 222 -12.66 13.32 10.98
N GLY A 223 -12.52 12.27 11.82
CA GLY A 223 -13.25 12.08 13.07
C GLY A 223 -14.78 12.17 12.89
N PHE A 224 -15.32 11.70 11.76
CA PHE A 224 -16.72 11.89 11.38
C PHE A 224 -17.15 13.38 11.37
N GLY A 225 -16.23 14.27 11.04
CA GLY A 225 -16.41 15.72 11.01
C GLY A 225 -16.11 16.43 12.34
N LYS A 226 -15.56 15.72 13.31
CA LYS A 226 -15.15 16.23 14.62
C LYS A 226 -13.79 15.64 15.02
N PRO A 227 -12.69 15.98 14.31
CA PRO A 227 -11.39 15.35 14.55
C PRO A 227 -10.77 15.64 15.92
N GLY A 228 -11.27 16.65 16.65
CA GLY A 228 -10.72 17.00 17.96
C GLY A 228 -9.26 17.45 17.87
N ASN A 229 -8.42 16.91 18.77
CA ASN A 229 -6.97 17.16 18.81
C ASN A 229 -6.15 16.04 18.19
N SER A 230 -6.79 15.05 17.53
CA SER A 230 -6.09 13.94 16.90
C SER A 230 -5.22 14.43 15.73
N PRO A 231 -4.10 13.74 15.41
CA PRO A 231 -3.32 14.03 14.22
C PRO A 231 -4.20 14.01 12.96
N LEU A 232 -4.04 15.02 12.10
CA LEU A 232 -4.86 15.11 10.88
C LEU A 232 -4.33 14.26 9.73
N TRP A 233 -3.08 13.81 9.81
CA TRP A 233 -2.40 13.03 8.76
C TRP A 233 -1.76 11.76 9.34
N PRO A 234 -2.53 10.85 9.95
CA PRO A 234 -1.97 9.63 10.56
C PRO A 234 -1.74 8.50 9.58
N ASP A 235 -2.36 8.54 8.40
CA ASP A 235 -2.34 7.44 7.45
C ASP A 235 -1.24 7.64 6.40
N HIS A 236 -0.33 6.68 6.31
CA HIS A 236 0.81 6.73 5.41
C HIS A 236 0.93 5.48 4.54
N ILE A 237 1.57 5.66 3.37
CA ILE A 237 2.14 4.59 2.56
C ILE A 237 3.62 4.92 2.38
N LEU A 238 4.47 4.08 2.94
CA LEU A 238 5.92 4.22 2.89
C LEU A 238 6.48 3.20 1.89
N VAL A 239 7.58 3.55 1.22
CA VAL A 239 8.12 2.76 0.12
C VAL A 239 9.64 2.71 0.13
N ARG A 240 10.20 1.56 -0.25
CA ARG A 240 11.64 1.38 -0.54
C ARG A 240 11.80 0.66 -1.88
N ASN A 241 12.77 1.08 -2.67
CA ASN A 241 13.16 0.49 -3.95
C ASN A 241 12.04 0.45 -5.01
N ALA A 242 11.02 1.29 -4.88
CA ALA A 242 10.05 1.61 -5.91
C ALA A 242 9.84 3.13 -5.97
N LYS A 243 9.31 3.62 -7.07
CA LYS A 243 9.04 5.04 -7.29
C LYS A 243 7.56 5.33 -7.11
N ALA A 244 7.21 6.27 -6.23
CA ALA A 244 5.86 6.78 -6.16
C ALA A 244 5.56 7.66 -7.38
N GLU A 245 4.46 7.37 -8.07
CA GLU A 245 3.99 8.14 -9.23
C GLU A 245 2.83 9.05 -8.86
N SER A 246 1.97 8.59 -7.95
CA SER A 246 0.84 9.37 -7.45
C SER A 246 0.55 9.06 -5.98
N PHE A 247 -0.13 9.99 -5.30
CA PHE A 247 -0.72 9.80 -3.98
C PHE A 247 -1.98 10.66 -3.87
N GLU A 248 -3.02 10.11 -3.26
CA GLU A 248 -4.30 10.79 -3.08
C GLU A 248 -4.92 10.43 -1.73
N VAL A 249 -5.40 11.45 -1.00
CA VAL A 249 -6.37 11.26 0.08
C VAL A 249 -7.76 11.17 -0.57
N VAL A 250 -8.41 10.03 -0.46
CA VAL A 250 -9.64 9.72 -1.21
C VAL A 250 -10.84 10.43 -0.62
N ASP A 251 -11.45 11.34 -1.37
CA ASP A 251 -12.69 12.02 -0.94
C ASP A 251 -13.86 11.03 -0.84
N SER A 252 -14.25 10.72 0.38
CA SER A 252 -15.30 9.76 0.67
C SER A 252 -16.71 10.19 0.29
N LYS A 253 -16.95 11.50 0.11
CA LYS A 253 -18.28 12.05 -0.22
C LYS A 253 -18.83 11.51 -1.55
N LYS A 254 -17.95 11.04 -2.44
CA LYS A 254 -18.33 10.46 -3.74
C LYS A 254 -18.94 9.07 -3.63
N PHE A 255 -18.85 8.39 -2.49
CA PHE A 255 -19.14 6.96 -2.38
C PHE A 255 -20.39 6.62 -1.57
N GLY A 256 -21.01 7.56 -0.90
CA GLY A 256 -22.22 7.26 -0.14
C GLY A 256 -22.50 8.25 0.99
N PRO A 257 -22.56 7.80 2.25
CA PRO A 257 -22.75 8.70 3.37
C PRO A 257 -21.62 9.72 3.44
N LYS A 258 -21.86 10.83 4.11
CA LYS A 258 -20.89 11.93 4.24
C LYS A 258 -19.49 11.43 4.64
N TYR A 259 -19.44 10.41 5.48
CA TYR A 259 -18.22 9.76 5.93
C TYR A 259 -18.37 8.23 5.81
N ILE A 260 -17.47 7.57 5.11
CA ILE A 260 -17.42 6.11 5.03
C ILE A 260 -16.56 5.50 6.16
N SER A 261 -15.73 6.31 6.79
CA SER A 261 -14.95 6.04 8.01
C SER A 261 -14.61 7.40 8.65
N ASP A 262 -14.12 7.41 9.88
CA ASP A 262 -13.49 8.59 10.48
C ASP A 262 -12.08 8.86 9.92
N HIS A 263 -11.57 7.95 9.08
CA HIS A 263 -10.44 8.17 8.20
C HIS A 263 -10.87 8.22 6.73
N TYR A 264 -10.17 9.00 5.92
CA TYR A 264 -10.23 8.89 4.47
C TYR A 264 -9.19 7.86 4.00
N PRO A 265 -9.53 6.95 3.10
CA PRO A 265 -8.52 6.08 2.50
C PRO A 265 -7.41 6.91 1.87
N VAL A 266 -6.17 6.45 1.94
CA VAL A 266 -5.08 6.99 1.14
C VAL A 266 -4.71 5.97 0.06
N PHE A 267 -4.45 6.48 -1.16
CA PHE A 267 -4.17 5.65 -2.33
C PHE A 267 -2.91 6.15 -3.02
N ALA A 268 -2.06 5.22 -3.46
CA ALA A 268 -0.83 5.56 -4.18
C ALA A 268 -0.56 4.56 -5.32
N GLU A 269 0.06 5.05 -6.38
CA GLU A 269 0.54 4.26 -7.50
C GLU A 269 2.06 4.30 -7.54
N PHE A 270 2.66 3.17 -7.93
CA PHE A 270 4.10 2.97 -7.91
C PHE A 270 4.59 2.31 -9.18
N GLU A 271 5.79 2.70 -9.62
CA GLU A 271 6.59 1.99 -10.61
C GLU A 271 7.67 1.15 -9.90
N ILE A 272 7.66 -0.16 -10.15
CA ILE A 272 8.68 -1.10 -9.70
C ILE A 272 9.58 -1.42 -10.89
N ARG A 273 10.86 -1.06 -10.82
CA ARG A 273 11.82 -1.42 -11.86
C ARG A 273 12.17 -2.89 -11.78
N ILE A 274 12.07 -3.60 -12.93
CA ILE A 274 12.49 -4.99 -13.02
C ILE A 274 14.00 -5.00 -13.25
N PRO A 275 14.80 -5.64 -12.36
CA PRO A 275 16.22 -5.81 -12.61
C PRO A 275 16.43 -6.51 -13.95
N LYS A 276 17.32 -6.00 -14.79
CA LYS A 276 17.76 -6.77 -15.98
C LYS A 276 18.33 -8.08 -15.48
N GLY A 277 17.74 -9.21 -15.90
CA GLY A 277 18.19 -10.54 -15.49
C GLY A 277 19.71 -10.69 -15.63
N LYS A 278 20.31 -11.24 -14.57
CA LYS A 278 21.71 -11.70 -14.61
C LYS A 278 21.82 -12.89 -15.52
#